data_3838d192be91aac792b099668ce63fcd
#
_entry.id   3838d192be91aac792b099668ce63fcd
#
_cell.length_a   1.000
_cell.length_b   1.000
_cell.length_c   1.000
_cell.angle_alpha   90.00
_cell.angle_beta   90.00
_cell.angle_gamma   90.00
#
_symmetry.space_group_name_H-M   'P 1'
#
loop_
_entity.id
_entity.type
_entity.pdbx_description
1 polymer ?
#
loop_
_entity_poly.entity_id
_entity_poly.type
_entity_poly.pdbx_seq_one_letter_code
_entity_poly.pdbx_strand_id
1 'polypeptide(L)'
;MRVIRVMLTGSHDAMKRIEEEGRLPEWCADNLAWLRETFGAENVVSAVVHRDESTPHIHAAVVPIVTGERRKARTAASETPGKRHYRTKSAARPRLCADDVMSRVRLKQYQDTYAAAMSKYGLERGIDGSEARHITTQEFYRQAIAQQQNLQENIDALLRLEEQKRKVVELLKQQERQVRTEYAQTASLQAQKSAEL
;
A
#
# COMPACT_ATOMS: atom_id res chain seq x y z
N MET A 1 7.15 -27.47 3.06
CA MET A 1 6.26 -26.70 2.14
C MET A 1 6.37 -27.35 0.76
N ARG A 2 5.25 -27.64 0.12
CA ARG A 2 5.21 -28.35 -1.17
C ARG A 2 4.89 -27.45 -2.36
N VAL A 3 4.20 -26.34 -2.12
CA VAL A 3 3.82 -25.34 -3.12
C VAL A 3 4.03 -23.95 -2.54
N ILE A 4 4.57 -23.06 -3.34
CA ILE A 4 4.70 -21.62 -3.05
C ILE A 4 3.57 -20.92 -3.82
N ARG A 5 2.81 -20.09 -3.12
CA ARG A 5 1.87 -19.17 -3.77
C ARG A 5 2.55 -17.84 -3.99
N VAL A 6 2.50 -17.37 -5.23
CA VAL A 6 3.03 -16.07 -5.65
C VAL A 6 1.85 -15.22 -6.09
N MET A 7 1.74 -14.01 -5.55
CA MET A 7 0.76 -13.02 -5.99
C MET A 7 1.51 -11.91 -6.73
N LEU A 8 1.07 -11.60 -7.94
CA LEU A 8 1.63 -10.56 -8.80
C LEU A 8 0.57 -9.50 -9.08
N THR A 9 0.89 -8.24 -8.79
CA THR A 9 0.00 -7.11 -8.98
C THR A 9 0.82 -5.80 -8.97
N GLY A 10 0.15 -4.68 -9.18
CA GLY A 10 0.66 -3.33 -8.99
C GLY A 10 -0.22 -2.52 -8.03
N SER A 11 0.03 -1.23 -7.91
CA SER A 11 -0.88 -0.33 -7.22
C SER A 11 -2.24 -0.29 -7.93
N HIS A 12 -3.31 -0.01 -7.18
CA HIS A 12 -4.66 0.05 -7.73
C HIS A 12 -4.74 0.95 -8.98
N ASP A 13 -4.19 2.15 -8.90
CA ASP A 13 -4.23 3.12 -10.00
C ASP A 13 -3.43 2.66 -11.23
N ALA A 14 -2.28 2.00 -11.01
CA ALA A 14 -1.48 1.45 -12.11
C ALA A 14 -2.22 0.30 -12.80
N MET A 15 -2.81 -0.62 -12.04
CA MET A 15 -3.54 -1.75 -12.61
C MET A 15 -4.82 -1.31 -13.32
N LYS A 16 -5.53 -0.31 -12.78
CA LYS A 16 -6.68 0.30 -13.42
C LYS A 16 -6.31 0.91 -14.78
N ARG A 17 -5.21 1.68 -14.83
CA ARG A 17 -4.70 2.24 -16.09
C ARG A 17 -4.37 1.16 -17.11
N ILE A 18 -3.66 0.09 -16.72
CA ILE A 18 -3.33 -1.05 -17.60
C ILE A 18 -4.60 -1.69 -18.18
N GLU A 19 -5.66 -1.81 -17.39
CA GLU A 19 -6.93 -2.35 -17.83
C GLU A 19 -7.69 -1.39 -18.76
N GLU A 20 -7.74 -0.10 -18.45
CA GLU A 20 -8.35 0.94 -19.29
C GLU A 20 -7.63 1.09 -20.65
N GLU A 21 -6.32 0.93 -20.69
CA GLU A 21 -5.51 0.89 -21.90
C GLU A 21 -5.68 -0.42 -22.72
N GLY A 22 -6.42 -1.41 -22.22
CA GLY A 22 -6.60 -2.70 -22.86
C GLY A 22 -5.35 -3.59 -22.83
N ARG A 23 -4.37 -3.28 -22.02
CA ARG A 23 -3.06 -3.96 -21.96
C ARG A 23 -3.01 -5.11 -20.93
N LEU A 24 -4.11 -5.39 -20.27
CA LEU A 24 -4.17 -6.46 -19.27
C LEU A 24 -3.77 -7.84 -19.82
N PRO A 25 -4.18 -8.24 -21.05
CA PRO A 25 -3.75 -9.53 -21.62
C PRO A 25 -2.23 -9.58 -21.85
N GLU A 26 -1.61 -8.49 -22.34
CA GLU A 26 -0.17 -8.38 -22.52
C GLU A 26 0.55 -8.50 -21.16
N TRP A 27 0.09 -7.76 -20.15
CA TRP A 27 0.62 -7.82 -18.80
C TRP A 27 0.53 -9.25 -18.22
N CYS A 28 -0.57 -9.98 -18.45
CA CYS A 28 -0.70 -11.38 -18.01
C CYS A 28 0.33 -12.29 -18.69
N ALA A 29 0.54 -12.11 -20.00
CA ALA A 29 1.51 -12.91 -20.75
C ALA A 29 2.96 -12.68 -20.25
N ASP A 30 3.32 -11.42 -19.98
CA ASP A 30 4.65 -11.09 -19.47
C ASP A 30 4.86 -11.58 -18.03
N ASN A 31 3.82 -11.52 -17.21
CA ASN A 31 3.89 -12.10 -15.86
C ASN A 31 4.13 -13.62 -15.91
N LEU A 32 3.47 -14.30 -16.82
CA LEU A 32 3.67 -15.75 -17.01
C LEU A 32 5.08 -16.05 -17.53
N ALA A 33 5.60 -15.22 -18.43
CA ALA A 33 6.96 -15.34 -18.93
C ALA A 33 7.98 -15.14 -17.80
N TRP A 34 7.85 -14.08 -17.01
CA TRP A 34 8.69 -13.82 -15.86
C TRP A 34 8.64 -14.94 -14.81
N LEU A 35 7.45 -15.49 -14.51
CA LEU A 35 7.31 -16.63 -13.59
C LEU A 35 8.09 -17.85 -14.10
N ARG A 36 7.97 -18.18 -15.39
CA ARG A 36 8.65 -19.32 -16.01
C ARG A 36 10.16 -19.14 -16.05
N GLU A 37 10.63 -17.95 -16.35
CA GLU A 37 12.06 -17.62 -16.33
C GLU A 37 12.64 -17.67 -14.92
N THR A 38 11.91 -17.15 -13.92
CA THR A 38 12.37 -17.03 -12.54
C THR A 38 12.38 -18.36 -11.79
N PHE A 39 11.36 -19.18 -11.99
CA PHE A 39 11.13 -20.41 -11.21
C PHE A 39 11.33 -21.71 -12.01
N GLY A 40 11.48 -21.60 -13.32
CA GLY A 40 11.46 -22.74 -14.23
C GLY A 40 10.05 -23.05 -14.74
N ALA A 41 9.90 -23.23 -16.04
CA ALA A 41 8.61 -23.43 -16.67
C ALA A 41 7.87 -24.68 -16.11
N GLU A 42 8.61 -25.72 -15.80
CA GLU A 42 8.12 -26.99 -15.25
C GLU A 42 7.66 -26.86 -13.78
N ASN A 43 8.11 -25.83 -13.08
CA ASN A 43 7.77 -25.56 -11.69
C ASN A 43 6.53 -24.70 -11.53
N VAL A 44 6.11 -23.98 -12.58
CA VAL A 44 4.91 -23.15 -12.58
C VAL A 44 3.70 -24.00 -12.97
N VAL A 45 2.93 -24.42 -11.97
CA VAL A 45 1.81 -25.37 -12.15
C VAL A 45 0.55 -24.66 -12.61
N SER A 46 0.29 -23.47 -12.09
CA SER A 46 -0.86 -22.66 -12.48
C SER A 46 -0.57 -21.18 -12.31
N ALA A 47 -1.24 -20.37 -13.13
CA ALA A 47 -1.32 -18.92 -12.97
C ALA A 47 -2.75 -18.51 -13.37
N VAL A 48 -3.48 -17.90 -12.43
CA VAL A 48 -4.87 -17.51 -12.59
C VAL A 48 -4.99 -16.01 -12.34
N VAL A 49 -5.61 -15.31 -13.26
CA VAL A 49 -5.93 -13.89 -13.14
C VAL A 49 -7.26 -13.72 -12.41
N HIS A 50 -7.29 -12.89 -11.39
CA HIS A 50 -8.48 -12.47 -10.68
C HIS A 50 -8.82 -11.04 -11.11
N ARG A 51 -10.06 -10.83 -11.53
CA ARG A 51 -10.62 -9.55 -11.99
C ARG A 51 -11.92 -9.18 -11.28
N ASP A 52 -12.36 -10.03 -10.39
CA ASP A 52 -13.57 -9.89 -9.59
C ASP A 52 -13.36 -9.04 -8.33
N GLU A 53 -12.10 -8.72 -8.02
CA GLU A 53 -11.73 -7.81 -6.94
C GLU A 53 -11.40 -6.41 -7.48
N SER A 54 -11.22 -5.44 -6.57
CA SER A 54 -10.98 -4.03 -6.91
C SER A 54 -9.70 -3.79 -7.74
N THR A 55 -8.75 -4.70 -7.69
CA THR A 55 -7.46 -4.58 -8.39
C THR A 55 -7.11 -5.91 -9.06
N PRO A 56 -6.94 -5.94 -10.39
CA PRO A 56 -6.52 -7.15 -11.09
C PRO A 56 -5.20 -7.68 -10.56
N HIS A 57 -5.14 -8.98 -10.32
CA HIS A 57 -3.94 -9.65 -9.82
C HIS A 57 -3.86 -11.10 -10.30
N ILE A 58 -2.65 -11.66 -10.29
CA ILE A 58 -2.40 -13.05 -10.65
C ILE A 58 -2.02 -13.84 -9.41
N HIS A 59 -2.72 -14.95 -9.18
CA HIS A 59 -2.28 -15.99 -8.26
C HIS A 59 -1.57 -17.10 -9.03
N ALA A 60 -0.30 -17.32 -8.72
CA ALA A 60 0.47 -18.43 -9.29
C ALA A 60 0.83 -19.45 -8.21
N ALA A 61 0.84 -20.72 -8.63
CA ALA A 61 1.32 -21.84 -7.82
C ALA A 61 2.62 -22.37 -8.41
N VAL A 62 3.68 -22.35 -7.59
CA VAL A 62 5.01 -22.80 -7.97
C VAL A 62 5.43 -23.95 -7.07
N VAL A 63 5.83 -25.07 -7.67
CA VAL A 63 6.40 -26.22 -6.97
C VAL A 63 7.91 -26.02 -6.87
N PRO A 64 8.50 -25.89 -5.68
CA PRO A 64 9.92 -25.55 -5.53
C PRO A 64 10.82 -26.77 -5.75
N ILE A 65 10.84 -27.27 -6.99
CA ILE A 65 11.76 -28.35 -7.38
C ILE A 65 13.10 -27.72 -7.71
N VAL A 66 14.14 -28.17 -7.02
CA VAL A 66 15.51 -27.73 -7.25
C VAL A 66 16.42 -28.93 -7.49
N THR A 67 17.38 -28.74 -8.40
CA THR A 67 18.48 -29.66 -8.67
C THR A 67 19.76 -29.02 -8.16
N GLY A 68 20.66 -29.79 -7.60
CA GLY A 68 21.95 -29.29 -7.12
C GLY A 68 22.23 -29.61 -5.66
N GLU A 69 23.37 -29.18 -5.18
CA GLU A 69 23.82 -29.44 -3.82
C GLU A 69 22.91 -28.81 -2.77
N ARG A 70 22.61 -29.59 -1.73
CA ARG A 70 21.88 -29.10 -0.59
C ARG A 70 22.72 -28.04 0.12
N ARG A 71 22.14 -26.83 0.38
CA ARG A 71 22.77 -25.83 1.24
C ARG A 71 23.27 -26.51 2.53
N LYS A 72 24.59 -26.42 2.81
CA LYS A 72 25.11 -26.83 4.11
C LYS A 72 24.36 -26.08 5.18
N ALA A 73 23.71 -26.78 6.10
CA ALA A 73 23.18 -26.15 7.29
C ALA A 73 24.31 -25.32 7.89
N ARG A 74 24.05 -24.04 8.13
CA ARG A 74 25.01 -23.15 8.78
C ARG A 74 25.34 -23.81 10.10
N THR A 75 26.55 -24.36 10.22
CA THR A 75 27.10 -24.84 11.48
C THR A 75 27.21 -23.61 12.38
N ALA A 76 26.17 -23.33 13.12
CA ALA A 76 26.34 -22.59 14.35
C ALA A 76 27.25 -23.44 15.19
N ALA A 77 28.39 -22.92 15.55
CA ALA A 77 29.22 -23.46 16.61
C ALA A 77 28.40 -23.47 17.91
N SER A 78 27.63 -24.48 18.11
CA SER A 78 26.94 -24.82 19.34
C SER A 78 27.11 -26.32 19.48
N GLU A 79 28.14 -26.66 20.19
CA GLU A 79 28.35 -27.98 20.73
C GLU A 79 27.22 -28.35 21.69
N THR A 80 26.12 -28.80 21.10
CA THR A 80 25.09 -29.49 21.86
C THR A 80 25.24 -30.99 21.54
N PRO A 81 25.65 -31.83 22.48
CA PRO A 81 25.75 -33.26 22.26
C PRO A 81 24.37 -33.82 21.92
N GLY A 82 24.26 -34.49 20.78
CA GLY A 82 23.05 -35.23 20.40
C GLY A 82 22.33 -34.80 19.11
N LYS A 83 22.71 -33.73 18.42
CA LYS A 83 22.13 -33.41 17.10
C LYS A 83 22.75 -34.23 15.99
N ARG A 84 21.94 -35.09 15.35
CA ARG A 84 22.32 -35.87 14.17
C ARG A 84 22.90 -34.96 13.09
N HIS A 85 24.17 -35.07 12.77
CA HIS A 85 24.79 -34.48 11.59
C HIS A 85 24.19 -35.14 10.35
N TYR A 86 23.37 -34.43 9.62
CA TYR A 86 22.94 -34.87 8.29
C TYR A 86 24.15 -34.81 7.35
N ARG A 87 24.67 -35.93 6.98
CA ARG A 87 25.69 -36.05 5.94
C ARG A 87 25.08 -35.51 4.64
N THR A 88 25.67 -34.48 4.09
CA THR A 88 25.31 -33.95 2.78
C THR A 88 25.57 -35.03 1.73
N LYS A 89 24.53 -35.72 1.32
CA LYS A 89 24.58 -36.49 0.09
C LYS A 89 24.49 -35.50 -1.06
N SER A 90 25.52 -35.51 -1.93
CA SER A 90 25.46 -34.87 -3.23
C SER A 90 24.14 -35.26 -3.90
N ALA A 91 23.25 -34.31 -4.12
CA ALA A 91 21.96 -34.60 -4.67
C ALA A 91 21.89 -33.99 -6.07
N ALA A 92 22.40 -34.73 -7.03
CA ALA A 92 22.03 -34.53 -8.45
C ALA A 92 20.55 -34.87 -8.71
N ARG A 93 19.80 -35.28 -7.68
CA ARG A 93 18.36 -35.61 -7.82
C ARG A 93 17.48 -34.43 -7.53
N PRO A 94 16.40 -34.24 -8.33
CA PRO A 94 15.39 -33.24 -8.06
C PRO A 94 14.80 -33.39 -6.65
N ARG A 95 14.65 -32.30 -5.92
CA ARG A 95 14.09 -32.27 -4.57
C ARG A 95 13.22 -31.05 -4.34
N LEU A 96 12.23 -31.17 -3.47
CA LEU A 96 11.43 -30.06 -3.02
C LEU A 96 12.20 -29.24 -1.98
N CYS A 97 12.49 -27.98 -2.26
CA CYS A 97 13.16 -27.07 -1.33
C CYS A 97 12.71 -25.63 -1.47
N ALA A 98 11.70 -25.26 -0.69
CA ALA A 98 11.22 -23.89 -0.67
C ALA A 98 12.28 -22.89 -0.16
N ASP A 99 13.15 -23.29 0.78
CA ASP A 99 14.16 -22.40 1.35
C ASP A 99 15.21 -21.95 0.33
N ASP A 100 15.52 -22.82 -0.64
CA ASP A 100 16.44 -22.46 -1.72
C ASP A 100 15.82 -21.47 -2.71
N VAL A 101 14.49 -21.54 -2.91
CA VAL A 101 13.73 -20.65 -3.78
C VAL A 101 13.37 -19.34 -3.07
N MET A 102 13.01 -19.41 -1.79
CA MET A 102 12.52 -18.29 -0.98
C MET A 102 13.60 -17.72 -0.04
N SER A 103 14.87 -17.80 -0.42
CA SER A 103 15.91 -17.18 0.40
C SER A 103 15.78 -15.66 0.40
N ARG A 104 16.15 -15.00 1.51
CA ARG A 104 16.05 -13.53 1.66
C ARG A 104 16.69 -12.77 0.49
N VAL A 105 17.84 -13.26 0.01
CA VAL A 105 18.54 -12.65 -1.12
C VAL A 105 17.72 -12.79 -2.41
N ARG A 106 17.16 -13.99 -2.68
CA ARG A 106 16.33 -14.21 -3.87
C ARG A 106 15.04 -13.44 -3.84
N LEU A 107 14.39 -13.34 -2.69
CA LEU A 107 13.17 -12.53 -2.55
C LEU A 107 13.40 -11.07 -2.92
N LYS A 108 14.57 -10.51 -2.57
CA LYS A 108 14.96 -9.16 -2.99
C LYS A 108 15.19 -9.09 -4.50
N GLN A 109 15.93 -10.05 -5.05
CA GLN A 109 16.18 -10.15 -6.49
C GLN A 109 14.87 -10.29 -7.30
N TYR A 110 13.90 -11.06 -6.80
CA TYR A 110 12.60 -11.19 -7.47
C TYR A 110 11.86 -9.87 -7.59
N GLN A 111 11.91 -9.02 -6.58
CA GLN A 111 11.32 -7.69 -6.65
C GLN A 111 12.05 -6.81 -7.68
N ASP A 112 13.38 -6.88 -7.75
CA ASP A 112 14.19 -6.11 -8.71
C ASP A 112 13.91 -6.55 -10.15
N THR A 113 13.96 -7.88 -10.41
CA THR A 113 13.71 -8.44 -11.75
C THR A 113 12.26 -8.28 -12.20
N TYR A 114 11.30 -8.41 -11.27
CA TYR A 114 9.90 -8.17 -11.56
C TYR A 114 9.64 -6.71 -11.94
N ALA A 115 10.15 -5.76 -11.18
CA ALA A 115 10.02 -4.35 -11.50
C ALA A 115 10.64 -4.00 -12.86
N ALA A 116 11.80 -4.57 -13.16
CA ALA A 116 12.44 -4.38 -14.47
C ALA A 116 11.57 -4.94 -15.61
N ALA A 117 11.02 -6.15 -15.46
CA ALA A 117 10.15 -6.78 -16.46
C ALA A 117 8.82 -6.03 -16.67
N MET A 118 8.28 -5.42 -15.59
CA MET A 118 6.98 -4.73 -15.61
C MET A 118 7.09 -3.22 -15.80
N SER A 119 8.30 -2.68 -15.96
CA SER A 119 8.54 -1.22 -16.12
C SER A 119 7.80 -0.62 -17.32
N LYS A 120 7.61 -1.37 -18.39
CA LYS A 120 6.85 -0.94 -19.59
C LYS A 120 5.36 -0.66 -19.32
N TYR A 121 4.85 -1.11 -18.18
CA TYR A 121 3.50 -0.82 -17.69
C TYR A 121 3.49 0.32 -16.67
N GLY A 122 4.63 0.96 -16.42
CA GLY A 122 4.78 1.98 -15.38
C GLY A 122 4.70 1.43 -13.96
N LEU A 123 4.98 0.14 -13.79
CA LEU A 123 5.12 -0.47 -12.47
C LEU A 123 6.54 -0.27 -11.97
N GLU A 124 6.64 0.24 -10.76
CA GLU A 124 7.91 0.52 -10.10
C GLU A 124 8.14 -0.45 -8.94
N ARG A 125 9.40 -0.63 -8.61
CA ARG A 125 9.78 -1.40 -7.44
C ARG A 125 9.32 -0.69 -6.16
N GLY A 126 8.77 -1.44 -5.22
CA GLY A 126 8.50 -0.93 -3.88
C GLY A 126 9.78 -0.47 -3.17
N ILE A 127 9.62 0.46 -2.23
CA ILE A 127 10.73 1.07 -1.48
C ILE A 127 11.47 0.00 -0.67
N ASP A 128 12.77 -0.16 -0.93
CA ASP A 128 13.62 -1.06 -0.16
C ASP A 128 13.81 -0.50 1.25
N GLY A 129 13.59 -1.35 2.26
CA GLY A 129 13.65 -0.92 3.66
C GLY A 129 12.42 -0.15 4.15
N SER A 130 11.32 -0.13 3.38
CA SER A 130 10.06 0.44 3.84
C SER A 130 9.66 -0.13 5.20
N GLU A 131 9.22 0.74 6.12
CA GLU A 131 8.65 0.35 7.42
C GLU A 131 7.26 -0.28 7.29
N ALA A 132 6.69 -0.31 6.08
CA ALA A 132 5.41 -0.95 5.81
C ALA A 132 5.46 -2.43 6.24
N ARG A 133 4.63 -2.77 7.20
CA ARG A 133 4.50 -4.14 7.72
C ARG A 133 3.27 -4.78 7.15
N HIS A 134 3.37 -6.09 6.91
CA HIS A 134 2.18 -6.88 6.61
C HIS A 134 1.28 -6.87 7.84
N ILE A 135 0.11 -6.24 7.72
CA ILE A 135 -0.95 -6.28 8.72
C ILE A 135 -2.02 -7.28 8.29
N THR A 136 -2.62 -7.96 9.25
CA THR A 136 -3.74 -8.87 8.94
C THR A 136 -4.95 -8.07 8.44
N THR A 137 -5.79 -8.70 7.62
CA THR A 137 -7.04 -8.09 7.14
C THR A 137 -7.90 -7.56 8.31
N GLN A 138 -7.96 -8.30 9.41
CA GLN A 138 -8.65 -7.87 10.62
C GLN A 138 -8.07 -6.59 11.22
N GLU A 139 -6.76 -6.50 11.28
CA GLU A 139 -6.05 -5.35 11.82
C GLU A 139 -6.20 -4.13 10.91
N PHE A 140 -6.14 -4.34 9.59
CA PHE A 140 -6.42 -3.32 8.60
C PHE A 140 -7.83 -2.71 8.78
N TYR A 141 -8.86 -3.54 8.89
CA TYR A 141 -10.22 -3.06 9.11
C TYR A 141 -10.38 -2.31 10.44
N ARG A 142 -9.74 -2.79 11.51
CA ARG A 142 -9.76 -2.06 12.79
C ARG A 142 -9.14 -0.68 12.67
N GLN A 143 -7.98 -0.58 12.01
CA GLN A 143 -7.30 0.69 11.78
C GLN A 143 -8.12 1.62 10.90
N ALA A 144 -8.72 1.10 9.82
CA ALA A 144 -9.58 1.87 8.92
C ALA A 144 -10.82 2.43 9.64
N ILE A 145 -11.48 1.62 10.48
CA ILE A 145 -12.62 2.06 11.29
C ILE A 145 -12.20 3.14 12.30
N ALA A 146 -11.07 2.95 12.98
CA ALA A 146 -10.56 3.94 13.94
C ALA A 146 -10.20 5.27 13.26
N GLN A 147 -9.58 5.22 12.07
CA GLN A 147 -9.31 6.42 11.28
C GLN A 147 -10.58 7.13 10.84
N GLN A 148 -11.59 6.38 10.39
CA GLN A 148 -12.88 6.94 10.00
C GLN A 148 -13.56 7.65 11.17
N GLN A 149 -13.57 7.05 12.36
CA GLN A 149 -14.12 7.66 13.57
C GLN A 149 -13.39 8.96 13.94
N ASN A 150 -12.07 8.96 13.92
CA ASN A 150 -11.25 10.13 14.22
C ASN A 150 -11.49 11.27 13.19
N LEU A 151 -11.59 10.93 11.91
CA LEU A 151 -11.94 11.90 10.86
C LEU A 151 -13.33 12.50 11.08
N GLN A 152 -14.32 11.68 11.44
CA GLN A 152 -15.67 12.15 11.74
C GLN A 152 -15.70 13.09 12.94
N GLU A 153 -14.99 12.75 14.03
CA GLU A 153 -14.86 13.63 15.20
C GLU A 153 -14.21 14.97 14.85
N ASN A 154 -13.18 14.95 14.01
CA ASN A 154 -12.53 16.17 13.53
C ASN A 154 -13.45 17.03 12.66
N ILE A 155 -14.23 16.42 11.77
CA ILE A 155 -15.23 17.11 10.97
C ILE A 155 -16.28 17.78 11.87
N ASP A 156 -16.80 17.06 12.84
CA ASP A 156 -17.81 17.57 13.77
C ASP A 156 -17.25 18.73 14.60
N ALA A 157 -16.00 18.64 15.03
CA ALA A 157 -15.32 19.73 15.75
C ALA A 157 -15.13 20.98 14.88
N LEU A 158 -14.73 20.81 13.62
CA LEU A 158 -14.60 21.91 12.66
C LEU A 158 -15.94 22.59 12.35
N LEU A 159 -16.99 21.82 12.17
CA LEU A 159 -18.34 22.35 11.94
C LEU A 159 -18.84 23.18 13.14
N ARG A 160 -18.60 22.71 14.37
CA ARG A 160 -18.92 23.48 15.58
C ARG A 160 -18.12 24.78 15.66
N LEU A 161 -16.86 24.75 15.32
CA LEU A 161 -16.01 25.95 15.32
C LEU A 161 -16.45 26.94 14.23
N GLU A 162 -16.83 26.45 13.06
CA GLU A 162 -17.38 27.27 11.99
C GLU A 162 -18.66 27.98 12.43
N GLU A 163 -19.59 27.26 13.05
CA GLU A 163 -20.82 27.82 13.57
C GLU A 163 -20.57 28.90 14.63
N GLN A 164 -19.62 28.66 15.56
CA GLN A 164 -19.22 29.65 16.56
C GLN A 164 -18.67 30.91 15.91
N LYS A 165 -17.75 30.76 14.94
CA LYS A 165 -17.20 31.90 14.19
C LYS A 165 -18.28 32.67 13.44
N ARG A 166 -19.24 31.98 12.83
CA ARG A 166 -20.36 32.62 12.13
C ARG A 166 -21.20 33.47 13.08
N LYS A 167 -21.51 32.96 14.29
CA LYS A 167 -22.23 33.73 15.33
C LYS A 167 -21.46 34.96 15.77
N VAL A 168 -20.14 34.85 15.96
CA VAL A 168 -19.30 36.00 16.34
C VAL A 168 -19.28 37.06 15.22
N VAL A 169 -19.12 36.65 13.96
CA VAL A 169 -19.13 37.55 12.81
C VAL A 169 -20.46 38.28 12.69
N GLU A 170 -21.56 37.60 12.92
CA GLU A 170 -22.89 38.24 12.88
C GLU A 170 -23.08 39.24 14.01
N LEU A 171 -22.62 38.94 15.20
CA LEU A 171 -22.60 39.86 16.34
C LEU A 171 -21.77 41.10 16.06
N LEU A 172 -20.59 40.95 15.51
CA LEU A 172 -19.71 42.05 15.12
C LEU A 172 -20.36 42.95 14.05
N LYS A 173 -21.01 42.38 13.07
CA LYS A 173 -21.77 43.12 12.06
C LYS A 173 -22.95 43.93 12.66
N GLN A 174 -23.63 43.36 13.66
CA GLN A 174 -24.66 44.09 14.38
C GLN A 174 -24.09 45.26 15.17
N GLN A 175 -22.98 45.06 15.89
CA GLN A 175 -22.30 46.17 16.60
C GLN A 175 -21.83 47.27 15.66
N GLU A 176 -21.22 46.88 14.54
CA GLU A 176 -20.79 47.83 13.51
C GLU A 176 -21.95 48.68 13.00
N ARG A 177 -23.09 48.07 12.72
CA ARG A 177 -24.30 48.79 12.30
C ARG A 177 -24.81 49.77 13.38
N GLN A 178 -24.80 49.37 14.65
CA GLN A 178 -25.18 50.21 15.76
C GLN A 178 -24.28 51.44 15.88
N VAL A 179 -22.95 51.20 15.92
CA VAL A 179 -21.97 52.30 15.98
C VAL A 179 -22.11 53.25 14.80
N ARG A 180 -22.36 52.76 13.61
CA ARG A 180 -22.57 53.56 12.40
C ARG A 180 -23.83 54.43 12.49
N THR A 181 -24.93 53.91 13.07
CA THR A 181 -26.15 54.65 13.30
C THR A 181 -25.98 55.73 14.37
N GLU A 182 -25.32 55.45 15.47
CA GLU A 182 -25.02 56.42 16.52
C GLU A 182 -24.12 57.55 16.01
N TYR A 183 -23.11 57.21 15.20
CA TYR A 183 -22.24 58.19 14.57
C TYR A 183 -23.03 59.13 13.61
N ALA A 184 -23.93 58.56 12.81
CA ALA A 184 -24.78 59.35 11.91
C ALA A 184 -25.73 60.28 12.67
N GLN A 185 -26.31 59.82 13.80
CA GLN A 185 -27.16 60.63 14.67
C GLN A 185 -26.38 61.76 15.35
N THR A 186 -25.19 61.51 15.86
CA THR A 186 -24.36 62.53 16.48
C THR A 186 -23.88 63.56 15.47
N ALA A 187 -23.50 63.13 14.26
CA ALA A 187 -23.14 64.05 13.17
C ALA A 187 -24.31 64.96 12.75
N SER A 188 -25.51 64.43 12.69
CA SER A 188 -26.71 65.23 12.36
C SER A 188 -27.08 66.24 13.44
N LEU A 189 -26.95 65.85 14.72
CA LEU A 189 -27.15 66.76 15.87
C LEU A 189 -26.11 67.90 15.92
N GLN A 190 -24.84 67.59 15.62
CA GLN A 190 -23.79 68.60 15.52
C GLN A 190 -24.05 69.58 14.36
N ALA A 191 -24.48 69.09 13.20
CA ALA A 191 -24.80 69.92 12.08
C ALA A 191 -26.00 70.83 12.36
N GLN A 192 -27.07 70.40 13.05
CA GLN A 192 -28.16 71.21 13.52
C GLN A 192 -27.71 72.30 14.48
N LYS A 193 -26.90 71.99 15.50
CA LYS A 193 -26.37 72.98 16.45
C LYS A 193 -25.52 74.04 15.76
N SER A 194 -24.78 73.67 14.72
CA SER A 194 -23.95 74.61 13.96
C SER A 194 -24.77 75.53 13.02
N ALA A 195 -26.02 75.18 12.67
CA ALA A 195 -26.91 76.00 11.85
C ALA A 195 -27.76 76.94 12.66
N GLU A 196 -27.85 76.78 13.99
CA GLU A 196 -28.60 77.68 14.92
C GLU A 196 -27.72 78.75 15.54
N LEU A 197 -26.44 78.81 15.27
CA LEU A 197 -25.44 79.81 15.70
C LEU A 197 -25.10 80.71 14.50
#